data_9c7a618747e98de314daf7d0350ef658
#
_entry.id   9c7a618747e98de314daf7d0350ef658
#
_cell.length_a   1.000
_cell.length_b   1.000
_cell.length_c   1.000
_cell.angle_alpha   90.00
_cell.angle_beta   90.00
_cell.angle_gamma   90.00
#
_symmetry.space_group_name_H-M   'P 1'
#
loop_
_entity.id
_entity.type
_entity.pdbx_description
1 polymer ?
#
loop_
_entity_poly.entity_id
_entity_poly.type
_entity_poly.pdbx_seq_one_letter_code
_entity_poly.pdbx_strand_id
1 'polypeptide(L)'
;MIKFNANKAYGFISEEAVKGYKQAVAEAQEALHNGTGKGNDFLGWLTLPTDLTDELLTDIENVANTLRRECEVVVVVGIGGSYLGAKAVIDALNNSFDWLQRDRKNPVVVY
;
A
#
# COMPACT_ATOMS: atom_id res chain seq x y z
N MET A 1 -10.60 -12.69 -6.10
CA MET A 1 -9.69 -13.26 -5.07
C MET A 1 -8.30 -13.44 -5.68
N ILE A 2 -7.27 -12.92 -5.03
CA ILE A 2 -5.87 -13.08 -5.47
C ILE A 2 -5.45 -14.53 -5.21
N LYS A 3 -4.79 -15.17 -6.21
CA LYS A 3 -4.24 -16.52 -6.06
C LYS A 3 -2.73 -16.45 -6.19
N PHE A 4 -2.05 -17.11 -5.27
CA PHE A 4 -0.59 -17.27 -5.33
C PHE A 4 -0.25 -18.59 -6.04
N ASN A 5 0.70 -18.57 -6.97
CA ASN A 5 1.18 -19.75 -7.69
C ASN A 5 2.72 -19.74 -7.74
N ALA A 6 3.33 -20.66 -7.00
CA ALA A 6 4.79 -20.81 -6.90
C ALA A 6 5.35 -21.84 -7.90
N ASN A 7 4.58 -22.44 -8.77
CA ASN A 7 5.03 -23.57 -9.62
C ASN A 7 6.28 -23.26 -10.44
N LYS A 8 6.44 -21.99 -10.89
CA LYS A 8 7.63 -21.59 -11.66
C LYS A 8 8.88 -21.42 -10.81
N ALA A 9 8.75 -21.31 -9.48
CA ALA A 9 9.89 -21.22 -8.56
C ALA A 9 10.47 -22.60 -8.21
N TYR A 10 9.67 -23.65 -8.31
CA TYR A 10 10.08 -25.02 -7.94
C TYR A 10 11.14 -25.65 -8.86
N GLY A 11 11.51 -25.00 -9.97
CA GLY A 11 12.69 -25.34 -10.76
C GLY A 11 14.03 -24.90 -10.13
N PHE A 12 13.96 -23.96 -9.14
CA PHE A 12 15.12 -23.38 -8.48
C PHE A 12 15.22 -23.76 -7.00
N ILE A 13 14.10 -23.98 -6.34
CA ILE A 13 13.99 -24.38 -4.94
C ILE A 13 13.01 -25.54 -4.80
N SER A 14 13.38 -26.59 -4.06
CA SER A 14 12.47 -27.73 -3.90
C SER A 14 11.26 -27.37 -3.01
N GLU A 15 10.15 -28.04 -3.25
CA GLU A 15 8.94 -27.88 -2.45
C GLU A 15 9.16 -28.29 -0.99
N GLU A 16 10.01 -29.33 -0.75
CA GLU A 16 10.41 -29.77 0.58
C GLU A 16 11.19 -28.67 1.32
N ALA A 17 12.12 -28.01 0.63
CA ALA A 17 12.86 -26.90 1.22
C ALA A 17 11.92 -25.76 1.64
N VAL A 18 10.93 -25.40 0.81
CA VAL A 18 9.91 -24.41 1.18
C VAL A 18 9.08 -24.86 2.39
N LYS A 19 8.65 -26.11 2.41
CA LYS A 19 7.89 -26.69 3.55
C LYS A 19 8.72 -26.71 4.84
N GLY A 20 10.05 -26.87 4.73
CA GLY A 20 10.97 -26.83 5.86
C GLY A 20 10.99 -25.52 6.63
N TYR A 21 10.59 -24.39 5.99
CA TYR A 21 10.51 -23.08 6.64
C TYR A 21 9.22 -22.86 7.43
N LYS A 22 8.26 -23.80 7.42
CA LYS A 22 6.96 -23.63 8.08
C LYS A 22 7.07 -23.22 9.55
N GLN A 23 7.96 -23.88 10.30
CA GLN A 23 8.14 -23.58 11.72
C GLN A 23 8.76 -22.20 11.93
N ALA A 24 9.82 -21.86 11.19
CA ALA A 24 10.49 -20.57 11.29
C ALA A 24 9.56 -19.40 10.91
N VAL A 25 8.70 -19.60 9.91
CA VAL A 25 7.69 -18.61 9.52
C VAL A 25 6.63 -18.44 10.62
N ALA A 26 6.17 -19.52 11.26
CA ALA A 26 5.20 -19.44 12.35
C ALA A 26 5.78 -18.70 13.55
N GLU A 27 7.02 -18.98 13.95
CA GLU A 27 7.72 -18.29 15.04
C GLU A 27 7.93 -16.79 14.73
N ALA A 28 8.34 -16.48 13.51
CA ALA A 28 8.49 -15.08 13.08
C ALA A 28 7.17 -14.32 13.08
N GLN A 29 6.09 -14.94 12.63
CA GLN A 29 4.76 -14.36 12.66
C GLN A 29 4.26 -14.13 14.09
N GLU A 30 4.48 -15.08 14.98
CA GLU A 30 4.14 -14.94 16.41
C GLU A 30 4.93 -13.78 17.04
N ALA A 31 6.24 -13.70 16.80
CA ALA A 31 7.08 -12.60 17.27
C ALA A 31 6.61 -11.24 16.75
N LEU A 32 6.20 -11.17 15.47
CA LEU A 32 5.65 -9.97 14.86
C LEU A 32 4.35 -9.51 15.54
N HIS A 33 3.39 -10.41 15.70
CA HIS A 33 2.09 -10.10 16.29
C HIS A 33 2.16 -9.79 17.79
N ASN A 34 3.09 -10.43 18.51
CA ASN A 34 3.32 -10.19 19.94
C ASN A 34 4.26 -8.98 20.20
N GLY A 35 4.83 -8.39 19.17
CA GLY A 35 5.74 -7.26 19.31
C GLY A 35 7.02 -7.59 20.07
N THR A 36 7.51 -8.85 20.00
CA THR A 36 8.68 -9.30 20.74
C THR A 36 10.00 -9.21 19.99
N GLY A 37 9.92 -8.89 18.67
CA GLY A 37 11.11 -8.75 17.82
C GLY A 37 11.75 -7.35 17.88
N LYS A 38 12.91 -7.22 17.26
CA LYS A 38 13.55 -5.91 17.05
C LYS A 38 12.68 -5.05 16.12
N GLY A 39 12.49 -3.76 16.47
CA GLY A 39 11.66 -2.84 15.69
C GLY A 39 10.18 -2.90 16.09
N ASN A 40 9.85 -3.45 17.23
CA ASN A 40 8.49 -3.52 17.77
C ASN A 40 7.82 -2.14 17.97
N ASP A 41 8.61 -1.07 18.06
CA ASP A 41 8.11 0.32 18.12
C ASP A 41 7.52 0.81 16.78
N PHE A 42 7.71 0.06 15.68
CA PHE A 42 7.32 0.44 14.31
C PHE A 42 6.29 -0.52 13.70
N LEU A 43 5.35 -1.02 14.49
CA LEU A 43 4.35 -2.01 14.04
C LEU A 43 2.97 -1.43 13.72
N GLY A 44 2.81 -0.11 13.69
CA GLY A 44 1.51 0.54 13.38
C GLY A 44 0.89 0.14 12.04
N TRP A 45 1.68 -0.35 11.10
CA TRP A 45 1.22 -0.85 9.80
C TRP A 45 0.51 -2.21 9.89
N LEU A 46 0.76 -3.00 10.94
CA LEU A 46 0.31 -4.39 11.06
C LEU A 46 -1.21 -4.50 11.16
N THR A 47 -1.82 -3.60 11.91
CA THR A 47 -3.27 -3.56 12.15
C THR A 47 -3.99 -2.49 11.31
N LEU A 48 -3.24 -1.67 10.56
CA LEU A 48 -3.79 -0.56 9.79
C LEU A 48 -5.02 -0.92 8.94
N PRO A 49 -5.09 -2.07 8.23
CA PRO A 49 -6.27 -2.42 7.44
C PRO A 49 -7.55 -2.65 8.27
N THR A 50 -7.41 -2.98 9.56
CA THR A 50 -8.52 -3.20 10.49
C THR A 50 -8.82 -1.99 11.37
N ASP A 51 -7.89 -1.04 11.44
CA ASP A 51 -8.00 0.17 12.26
C ASP A 51 -8.63 1.35 11.50
N LEU A 52 -8.98 1.15 10.22
CA LEU A 52 -9.68 2.14 9.42
C LEU A 52 -11.11 2.32 9.93
N THR A 53 -11.43 3.53 10.38
CA THR A 53 -12.77 3.90 10.84
C THR A 53 -13.52 4.69 9.76
N ASP A 54 -14.85 4.70 9.85
CA ASP A 54 -15.69 5.50 8.95
C ASP A 54 -15.41 7.00 9.12
N GLU A 55 -15.06 7.46 10.33
CA GLU A 55 -14.66 8.84 10.60
C GLU A 55 -13.38 9.20 9.84
N LEU A 56 -12.35 8.34 9.89
CA LEU A 56 -11.10 8.57 9.16
C LEU A 56 -11.34 8.61 7.65
N LEU A 57 -12.17 7.72 7.12
CA LEU A 57 -12.52 7.71 5.69
C LEU A 57 -13.26 8.98 5.30
N THR A 58 -14.18 9.45 6.16
CA THR A 58 -14.92 10.71 5.96
C THR A 58 -13.96 11.91 5.96
N ASP A 59 -13.01 11.95 6.87
CA ASP A 59 -12.01 13.03 6.92
C ASP A 59 -11.14 13.06 5.67
N ILE A 60 -10.68 11.89 5.22
CA ILE A 60 -9.92 11.77 3.96
C ILE A 60 -10.75 12.29 2.78
N GLU A 61 -12.03 11.91 2.68
CA GLU A 61 -12.90 12.36 1.61
C GLU A 61 -13.14 13.88 1.65
N ASN A 62 -13.32 14.47 2.83
CA ASN A 62 -13.48 15.91 3.00
C ASN A 62 -12.25 16.68 2.53
N VAL A 63 -11.04 16.22 2.89
CA VAL A 63 -9.78 16.81 2.42
C VAL A 63 -9.64 16.65 0.91
N ALA A 64 -9.92 15.46 0.37
CA ALA A 64 -9.87 15.21 -1.07
C ALA A 64 -10.84 16.11 -1.84
N ASN A 65 -12.06 16.32 -1.34
CA ASN A 65 -13.04 17.21 -1.95
C ASN A 65 -12.61 18.69 -1.90
N THR A 66 -11.93 19.09 -0.82
CA THR A 66 -11.33 20.43 -0.72
C THR A 66 -10.24 20.62 -1.77
N LEU A 67 -9.33 19.67 -1.91
CA LEU A 67 -8.27 19.71 -2.92
C LEU A 67 -8.85 19.75 -4.35
N ARG A 68 -9.90 18.96 -4.63
CA ARG A 68 -10.58 18.97 -5.94
C ARG A 68 -11.18 20.33 -6.27
N ARG A 69 -11.68 21.05 -5.28
CA ARG A 69 -12.33 22.35 -5.47
C ARG A 69 -11.31 23.49 -5.58
N GLU A 70 -10.21 23.41 -4.87
CA GLU A 70 -9.30 24.54 -4.65
C GLU A 70 -7.97 24.43 -5.41
N CYS A 71 -7.62 23.22 -5.90
CA CYS A 71 -6.32 22.97 -6.51
C CYS A 71 -6.47 22.45 -7.95
N GLU A 72 -5.64 22.96 -8.86
CA GLU A 72 -5.44 22.38 -10.19
C GLU A 72 -4.32 21.33 -10.19
N VAL A 73 -3.36 21.48 -9.28
CA VAL A 73 -2.19 20.60 -9.14
C VAL A 73 -1.95 20.31 -7.67
N VAL A 74 -1.69 19.04 -7.36
CA VAL A 74 -1.22 18.59 -6.05
C VAL A 74 0.21 18.07 -6.21
N VAL A 75 1.15 18.65 -5.48
CA VAL A 75 2.56 18.22 -5.47
C VAL A 75 2.81 17.33 -4.27
N VAL A 76 3.21 16.10 -4.53
CA VAL A 76 3.61 15.14 -3.49
C VAL A 76 5.12 15.16 -3.35
N VAL A 77 5.62 15.61 -2.19
CA VAL A 77 7.04 15.64 -1.88
C VAL A 77 7.36 14.47 -0.96
N GLY A 78 8.17 13.53 -1.45
CA GLY A 78 8.52 12.33 -0.70
C GLY A 78 9.66 11.57 -1.36
N ILE A 79 10.25 10.63 -0.65
CA ILE A 79 11.31 9.77 -1.17
C ILE A 79 10.96 8.30 -0.92
N GLY A 80 11.20 7.44 -1.91
CA GLY A 80 11.00 6.00 -1.82
C GLY A 80 9.59 5.62 -1.38
N GLY A 81 9.47 4.84 -0.30
CA GLY A 81 8.20 4.36 0.22
C GLY A 81 7.20 5.44 0.65
N SER A 82 7.67 6.66 0.89
CA SER A 82 6.80 7.76 1.29
C SER A 82 5.81 8.20 0.20
N TYR A 83 6.05 7.89 -1.07
CA TYR A 83 5.12 8.23 -2.14
C TYR A 83 4.83 7.09 -3.12
N LEU A 84 5.74 6.11 -3.26
CA LEU A 84 5.61 5.06 -4.29
C LEU A 84 4.36 4.19 -4.13
N GLY A 85 3.93 3.92 -2.90
CA GLY A 85 2.71 3.15 -2.64
C GLY A 85 1.46 3.88 -3.15
N ALA A 86 1.30 5.14 -2.78
CA ALA A 86 0.20 5.98 -3.25
C ALA A 86 0.26 6.16 -4.78
N LYS A 87 1.46 6.43 -5.34
CA LYS A 87 1.66 6.56 -6.78
C LYS A 87 1.23 5.29 -7.54
N ALA A 88 1.61 4.11 -7.06
CA ALA A 88 1.24 2.85 -7.70
C ALA A 88 -0.28 2.67 -7.81
N VAL A 89 -1.03 3.03 -6.75
CA VAL A 89 -2.49 2.96 -6.75
C VAL A 89 -3.09 4.03 -7.67
N ILE A 90 -2.59 5.25 -7.62
CA ILE A 90 -3.05 6.35 -8.47
C ILE A 90 -2.84 6.01 -9.94
N ASP A 91 -1.65 5.55 -10.32
CA ASP A 91 -1.33 5.18 -11.71
C ASP A 91 -2.17 3.98 -12.20
N ALA A 92 -2.49 3.03 -11.31
CA ALA A 92 -3.30 1.87 -11.64
C ALA A 92 -4.80 2.18 -11.84
N LEU A 93 -5.31 3.18 -11.14
CA LEU A 93 -6.74 3.52 -11.12
C LEU A 93 -7.10 4.72 -12.00
N ASN A 94 -6.13 5.54 -12.41
CA ASN A 94 -6.35 6.71 -13.24
C ASN A 94 -5.93 6.49 -14.69
N ASN A 95 -6.48 7.32 -15.58
CA ASN A 95 -6.03 7.39 -16.96
C ASN A 95 -4.71 8.16 -17.03
N SER A 96 -3.65 7.54 -17.57
CA SER A 96 -2.33 8.16 -17.72
C SER A 96 -2.33 9.47 -18.55
N PHE A 97 -3.39 9.72 -19.33
CA PHE A 97 -3.57 10.94 -20.14
C PHE A 97 -4.58 11.93 -19.55
N ASP A 98 -5.03 11.72 -18.31
CA ASP A 98 -6.04 12.56 -17.67
C ASP A 98 -5.59 14.03 -17.57
N TRP A 99 -4.28 14.28 -17.44
CA TRP A 99 -3.69 15.62 -17.41
C TRP A 99 -3.87 16.40 -18.73
N LEU A 100 -4.16 15.74 -19.85
CA LEU A 100 -4.47 16.37 -21.15
C LEU A 100 -5.95 16.80 -21.27
N GLN A 101 -6.82 16.32 -20.40
CA GLN A 101 -8.25 16.62 -20.48
C GLN A 101 -8.51 18.05 -19.96
N ARG A 102 -9.35 18.79 -20.69
CA ARG A 102 -9.73 20.15 -20.28
C ARG A 102 -10.72 20.19 -19.13
N ASP A 103 -11.63 19.19 -19.08
CA ASP A 103 -12.71 19.11 -18.11
C ASP A 103 -12.38 18.11 -16.98
N ARG A 104 -11.17 18.20 -16.42
CA ARG A 104 -10.71 17.34 -15.33
C ARG A 104 -11.57 17.56 -14.08
N LYS A 105 -11.98 16.46 -13.46
CA LYS A 105 -12.63 16.46 -12.15
C LYS A 105 -11.66 16.43 -10.98
N ASN A 106 -10.44 15.99 -11.21
CA ASN A 106 -9.39 15.85 -10.21
C ASN A 106 -8.19 16.73 -10.54
N PRO A 107 -7.48 17.26 -9.54
CA PRO A 107 -6.19 17.91 -9.75
C PRO A 107 -5.18 16.94 -10.37
N VAL A 108 -4.21 17.48 -11.10
CA VAL A 108 -3.05 16.71 -11.54
C VAL A 108 -2.17 16.44 -10.33
N VAL A 109 -1.79 15.17 -10.12
CA VAL A 109 -0.85 14.80 -9.06
C VAL A 109 0.54 14.67 -9.68
N VAL A 110 1.52 15.40 -9.14
CA VAL A 110 2.93 15.36 -9.55
C VAL A 110 3.81 14.96 -8.36
N TYR A 111 4.96 14.29 -8.64
CA TYR A 111 5.84 13.70 -7.64
C TYR A 111 7.27 14.21 -7.82
#